data_482aaca2f226e080aea00ff9bbb8e2c1
#
_entry.id   482aaca2f226e080aea00ff9bbb8e2c1
#
_cell.length_a   1.000
_cell.length_b   1.000
_cell.length_c   1.000
_cell.angle_alpha   90.00
_cell.angle_beta   90.00
_cell.angle_gamma   90.00
#
_symmetry.space_group_name_H-M   'P 1'
#
loop_
_entity.id
_entity.type
_entity.pdbx_description
1 polymer ?
#
loop_
_entity_poly.entity_id
_entity_poly.type
_entity_poly.pdbx_seq_one_letter_code
_entity_poly.pdbx_strand_id
1 'polypeptide(L)'
;MNLAALDLNLLVALDALLRESNVSRAAMRIGLSQPATSHALQRLRDLIGDPLLVRTGARMELTPRALALRAPLAQALDQVRGLFVPDAFDASNSERQFRLMMPDLAVELLMPPLMAKVTQAAPNIRIDVVPWRGPAIFHAEFARTIDMVISIGNAFKGFHRQLLYTDSDALAVRRGHPLGARLKTRDVFLQARHVAVILRGQAEDLIDTWLREKGIERRIALVVPSYIEALHVTARTDLVAFVPRRLIAALARQLSLATVTPPLDPGIDEQYMFYPTRAQMDPGSIWLRTLMLETGRELDRGRRN
;
A
#
# COMPACT_ATOMS: atom_id res chain seq x y z
N MET A 1 -41.69 11.25 5.51
CA MET A 1 -41.29 10.67 6.81
C MET A 1 -39.84 11.06 7.06
N ASN A 2 -39.53 11.62 8.23
CA ASN A 2 -38.16 12.00 8.58
C ASN A 2 -37.45 10.78 9.20
N LEU A 3 -36.40 10.27 8.56
CA LEU A 3 -35.64 9.12 9.05
C LEU A 3 -34.97 9.38 10.42
N ALA A 4 -34.63 10.64 10.74
CA ALA A 4 -34.02 10.98 12.03
C ALA A 4 -35.03 10.83 13.22
N ALA A 5 -36.30 10.85 12.93
CA ALA A 5 -37.35 10.62 13.93
C ALA A 5 -37.76 9.14 14.07
N LEU A 6 -37.21 8.26 13.20
CA LEU A 6 -37.50 6.84 13.19
C LEU A 6 -36.51 6.11 14.07
N ASP A 7 -36.97 5.40 15.08
CA ASP A 7 -36.16 4.46 15.86
C ASP A 7 -35.84 3.21 15.00
N LEU A 8 -34.64 3.15 14.45
CA LEU A 8 -34.21 2.06 13.58
C LEU A 8 -34.19 0.68 14.28
N ASN A 9 -34.16 0.63 15.62
CA ASN A 9 -34.26 -0.64 16.33
C ASN A 9 -35.65 -1.29 16.14
N LEU A 10 -36.66 -0.50 15.80
CA LEU A 10 -37.98 -1.03 15.44
C LEU A 10 -37.94 -1.90 14.19
N LEU A 11 -37.01 -1.69 13.24
CA LEU A 11 -36.88 -2.53 12.06
C LEU A 11 -36.38 -3.94 12.42
N VAL A 12 -35.51 -4.05 13.41
CA VAL A 12 -35.02 -5.34 13.93
C VAL A 12 -36.16 -6.08 14.66
N ALA A 13 -36.94 -5.35 15.48
CA ALA A 13 -38.08 -5.94 16.14
C ALA A 13 -39.19 -6.35 15.14
N LEU A 14 -39.41 -5.56 14.08
CA LEU A 14 -40.34 -5.91 13.01
C LEU A 14 -39.91 -7.20 12.28
N ASP A 15 -38.66 -7.32 11.88
CA ASP A 15 -38.16 -8.55 11.21
C ASP A 15 -38.38 -9.80 12.08
N ALA A 16 -38.07 -9.70 13.37
CA ALA A 16 -38.30 -10.80 14.30
C ALA A 16 -39.80 -11.15 14.45
N LEU A 17 -40.64 -10.17 14.56
CA LEU A 17 -42.12 -10.35 14.67
C LEU A 17 -42.69 -10.98 13.39
N LEU A 18 -42.24 -10.50 12.21
CA LEU A 18 -42.71 -11.03 10.93
C LEU A 18 -42.21 -12.47 10.67
N ARG A 19 -41.05 -12.86 11.18
CA ARG A 19 -40.52 -14.23 11.07
C ARG A 19 -41.21 -15.19 12.01
N GLU A 20 -41.38 -14.80 13.26
CA GLU A 20 -41.87 -15.68 14.32
C GLU A 20 -43.41 -15.72 14.43
N SER A 21 -44.09 -14.71 13.92
CA SER A 21 -45.56 -14.53 14.12
C SER A 21 -45.99 -14.72 15.59
N ASN A 22 -45.10 -14.45 16.53
CA ASN A 22 -45.27 -14.66 17.94
C ASN A 22 -44.36 -13.71 18.75
N VAL A 23 -44.93 -12.91 19.63
CA VAL A 23 -44.23 -11.87 20.37
C VAL A 23 -43.15 -12.43 21.31
N SER A 24 -43.46 -13.52 22.03
CA SER A 24 -42.48 -14.13 22.94
C SER A 24 -41.30 -14.77 22.22
N ARG A 25 -41.54 -15.43 21.08
CA ARG A 25 -40.44 -15.98 20.26
C ARG A 25 -39.62 -14.87 19.61
N ALA A 26 -40.26 -13.82 19.11
CA ALA A 26 -39.60 -12.66 18.57
C ALA A 26 -38.70 -11.99 19.63
N ALA A 27 -39.18 -11.85 20.86
CA ALA A 27 -38.41 -11.31 21.98
C ALA A 27 -37.13 -12.15 22.25
N MET A 28 -37.25 -13.46 22.34
CA MET A 28 -36.09 -14.36 22.52
C MET A 28 -35.08 -14.23 21.36
N ARG A 29 -35.58 -14.14 20.13
CA ARG A 29 -34.73 -14.02 18.93
C ARG A 29 -33.84 -12.78 18.94
N ILE A 30 -34.33 -11.66 19.46
CA ILE A 30 -33.61 -10.37 19.47
C ILE A 30 -33.03 -9.99 20.81
N GLY A 31 -33.11 -10.89 21.82
CA GLY A 31 -32.55 -10.65 23.15
C GLY A 31 -33.26 -9.59 23.96
N LEU A 32 -34.58 -9.34 23.69
CA LEU A 32 -35.41 -8.40 24.43
C LEU A 32 -36.40 -9.13 25.36
N SER A 33 -36.94 -8.41 26.35
CA SER A 33 -38.05 -8.90 27.12
C SER A 33 -39.36 -8.89 26.30
N GLN A 34 -40.29 -9.80 26.63
CA GLN A 34 -41.61 -9.86 25.99
C GLN A 34 -42.40 -8.56 26.13
N PRO A 35 -42.41 -7.84 27.29
CA PRO A 35 -43.03 -6.53 27.39
C PRO A 35 -42.42 -5.48 26.47
N ALA A 36 -41.06 -5.45 26.35
CA ALA A 36 -40.37 -4.52 25.47
C ALA A 36 -40.72 -4.78 23.99
N THR A 37 -40.79 -6.06 23.57
CA THR A 37 -41.19 -6.45 22.23
C THR A 37 -42.68 -6.13 21.95
N SER A 38 -43.55 -6.30 22.94
CA SER A 38 -44.98 -5.89 22.82
C SER A 38 -45.11 -4.36 22.64
N HIS A 39 -44.32 -3.57 23.38
CA HIS A 39 -44.31 -2.11 23.22
C HIS A 39 -43.73 -1.70 21.83
N ALA A 40 -42.70 -2.37 21.37
CA ALA A 40 -42.19 -2.17 20.01
C ALA A 40 -43.24 -2.49 18.94
N LEU A 41 -43.99 -3.59 19.10
CA LEU A 41 -45.10 -3.93 18.19
C LEU A 41 -46.19 -2.85 18.18
N GLN A 42 -46.53 -2.28 19.34
CA GLN A 42 -47.52 -1.20 19.40
C GLN A 42 -47.02 0.05 18.65
N ARG A 43 -45.77 0.48 18.88
CA ARG A 43 -45.18 1.61 18.13
C ARG A 43 -45.13 1.35 16.62
N LEU A 44 -44.84 0.11 16.19
CA LEU A 44 -44.87 -0.29 14.79
C LEU A 44 -46.28 -0.21 14.18
N ARG A 45 -47.32 -0.60 14.93
CA ARG A 45 -48.70 -0.48 14.51
C ARG A 45 -49.09 0.97 14.26
N ASP A 46 -48.72 1.84 15.20
CA ASP A 46 -49.01 3.27 15.10
C ASP A 46 -48.26 3.91 13.91
N LEU A 47 -47.02 3.48 13.66
CA LEU A 47 -46.18 3.99 12.58
C LEU A 47 -46.65 3.54 11.19
N ILE A 48 -47.05 2.26 11.07
CA ILE A 48 -47.39 1.62 9.78
C ILE A 48 -48.89 1.77 9.48
N GLY A 49 -49.70 2.01 10.50
CA GLY A 49 -51.15 2.07 10.37
C GLY A 49 -51.79 0.70 10.11
N ASP A 50 -51.14 -0.38 10.59
CA ASP A 50 -51.59 -1.75 10.36
C ASP A 50 -51.37 -2.60 11.63
N PRO A 51 -52.29 -3.52 12.00
CA PRO A 51 -52.15 -4.40 13.15
C PRO A 51 -50.92 -5.33 13.10
N LEU A 52 -50.36 -5.59 11.93
CA LEU A 52 -49.23 -6.47 11.62
C LEU A 52 -49.42 -7.95 12.03
N LEU A 53 -49.89 -8.17 13.25
CA LEU A 53 -50.22 -9.47 13.82
C LEU A 53 -51.64 -9.43 14.38
N VAL A 54 -52.49 -10.35 13.89
CA VAL A 54 -53.88 -10.53 14.32
C VAL A 54 -54.08 -11.91 14.94
N ARG A 55 -54.97 -12.03 15.88
CA ARG A 55 -55.28 -13.31 16.51
C ARG A 55 -56.37 -14.05 15.74
N THR A 56 -56.05 -15.24 15.24
CA THR A 56 -57.00 -16.12 14.58
C THR A 56 -57.08 -17.43 15.41
N GLY A 57 -58.14 -17.52 16.22
CA GLY A 57 -58.29 -18.61 17.17
C GLY A 57 -57.17 -18.64 18.22
N ALA A 58 -56.43 -19.75 18.29
CA ALA A 58 -55.31 -19.93 19.22
C ALA A 58 -53.96 -19.42 18.68
N ARG A 59 -53.87 -18.92 17.43
CA ARG A 59 -52.63 -18.51 16.77
C ARG A 59 -52.63 -17.03 16.42
N MET A 60 -51.41 -16.51 16.27
CA MET A 60 -51.20 -15.17 15.70
C MET A 60 -50.83 -15.34 14.23
N GLU A 61 -51.45 -14.52 13.37
CA GLU A 61 -51.21 -14.52 11.92
C GLU A 61 -50.80 -13.14 11.45
N LEU A 62 -49.97 -13.11 10.38
CA LEU A 62 -49.55 -11.88 9.75
C LEU A 62 -50.66 -11.28 8.89
N THR A 63 -50.84 -9.98 8.95
CA THR A 63 -51.72 -9.28 8.01
C THR A 63 -51.16 -9.30 6.59
N PRO A 64 -51.95 -9.12 5.52
CA PRO A 64 -51.45 -8.99 4.15
C PRO A 64 -50.39 -7.89 4.03
N ARG A 65 -50.51 -6.79 4.76
CA ARG A 65 -49.52 -5.71 4.81
C ARG A 65 -48.21 -6.18 5.44
N ALA A 66 -48.29 -6.88 6.55
CA ALA A 66 -47.12 -7.48 7.21
C ALA A 66 -46.38 -8.47 6.32
N LEU A 67 -47.10 -9.31 5.59
CA LEU A 67 -46.53 -10.23 4.61
C LEU A 67 -45.80 -9.48 3.49
N ALA A 68 -46.37 -8.41 2.96
CA ALA A 68 -45.76 -7.60 1.91
C ALA A 68 -44.48 -6.87 2.39
N LEU A 69 -44.34 -6.60 3.69
CA LEU A 69 -43.16 -5.95 4.28
C LEU A 69 -41.98 -6.89 4.48
N ARG A 70 -42.16 -8.23 4.49
CA ARG A 70 -41.06 -9.20 4.80
C ARG A 70 -39.86 -9.08 3.86
N ALA A 71 -40.08 -9.11 2.56
CA ALA A 71 -38.99 -9.09 1.58
C ALA A 71 -38.26 -7.74 1.55
N PRO A 72 -38.93 -6.57 1.42
CA PRO A 72 -38.24 -5.28 1.43
C PRO A 72 -37.51 -4.99 2.76
N LEU A 73 -38.06 -5.44 3.90
CA LEU A 73 -37.41 -5.25 5.21
C LEU A 73 -36.14 -6.10 5.31
N ALA A 74 -36.19 -7.36 4.90
CA ALA A 74 -35.02 -8.24 4.90
C ALA A 74 -33.90 -7.64 4.03
N GLN A 75 -34.23 -7.18 2.84
CA GLN A 75 -33.28 -6.53 1.93
C GLN A 75 -32.66 -5.26 2.55
N ALA A 76 -33.48 -4.40 3.19
CA ALA A 76 -32.98 -3.20 3.85
C ALA A 76 -32.03 -3.52 5.01
N LEU A 77 -32.38 -4.51 5.86
CA LEU A 77 -31.52 -4.94 6.96
C LEU A 77 -30.23 -5.59 6.47
N ASP A 78 -30.24 -6.33 5.38
CA ASP A 78 -29.03 -6.90 4.79
C ASP A 78 -28.12 -5.82 4.19
N GLN A 79 -28.68 -4.79 3.56
CA GLN A 79 -27.92 -3.61 3.14
C GLN A 79 -27.28 -2.88 4.33
N VAL A 80 -28.04 -2.68 5.43
CA VAL A 80 -27.48 -2.08 6.65
C VAL A 80 -26.38 -2.94 7.24
N ARG A 81 -26.53 -4.27 7.27
CA ARG A 81 -25.46 -5.18 7.72
C ARG A 81 -24.21 -5.06 6.85
N GLY A 82 -24.37 -4.93 5.53
CA GLY A 82 -23.28 -4.73 4.59
C GLY A 82 -22.40 -3.52 4.91
N LEU A 83 -22.96 -2.45 5.51
CA LEU A 83 -22.20 -1.27 5.94
C LEU A 83 -21.17 -1.57 7.05
N PHE A 84 -21.38 -2.64 7.82
CA PHE A 84 -20.54 -3.02 8.97
C PHE A 84 -19.67 -4.25 8.71
N VAL A 85 -19.88 -4.93 7.59
CA VAL A 85 -19.00 -6.00 7.14
C VAL A 85 -17.93 -5.36 6.27
N PRO A 86 -16.64 -5.46 6.63
CA PRO A 86 -15.59 -5.00 5.72
C PRO A 86 -15.72 -5.75 4.39
N ASP A 87 -15.88 -5.04 3.30
CA ASP A 87 -15.83 -5.64 1.98
C ASP A 87 -14.51 -6.40 1.83
N ALA A 88 -14.58 -7.69 1.59
CA ALA A 88 -13.39 -8.45 1.19
C ALA A 88 -12.89 -7.84 -0.14
N PHE A 89 -11.62 -7.42 -0.17
CA PHE A 89 -11.04 -6.88 -1.39
C PHE A 89 -10.97 -7.99 -2.45
N ASP A 90 -11.82 -7.89 -3.46
CA ASP A 90 -11.78 -8.76 -4.62
C ASP A 90 -10.82 -8.18 -5.66
N ALA A 91 -9.59 -8.67 -5.66
CA ALA A 91 -8.56 -8.22 -6.56
C ALA A 91 -8.93 -8.48 -8.04
N SER A 92 -9.62 -9.58 -8.35
CA SER A 92 -9.93 -9.99 -9.72
C SER A 92 -10.90 -9.05 -10.43
N ASN A 93 -11.80 -8.43 -9.68
CA ASN A 93 -12.83 -7.51 -10.20
C ASN A 93 -12.55 -6.03 -9.85
N SER A 94 -11.47 -5.74 -9.11
CA SER A 94 -11.15 -4.38 -8.68
C SER A 94 -10.59 -3.54 -9.82
N GLU A 95 -11.14 -2.35 -10.03
CA GLU A 95 -10.64 -1.30 -10.93
C GLU A 95 -9.87 -0.22 -10.17
N ARG A 96 -9.40 -0.54 -8.95
CA ARG A 96 -8.73 0.42 -8.08
C ARG A 96 -7.43 0.92 -8.70
N GLN A 97 -7.21 2.22 -8.56
CA GLN A 97 -5.95 2.87 -8.90
C GLN A 97 -5.11 3.06 -7.64
N PHE A 98 -3.87 2.57 -7.66
CA PHE A 98 -2.90 2.79 -6.60
C PHE A 98 -1.82 3.76 -7.07
N ARG A 99 -1.45 4.68 -6.19
CA ARG A 99 -0.42 5.67 -6.47
C ARG A 99 0.79 5.43 -5.58
N LEU A 100 1.91 5.06 -6.20
CA LEU A 100 3.15 4.72 -5.53
C LEU A 100 4.20 5.80 -5.80
N MET A 101 4.94 6.19 -4.77
CA MET A 101 6.09 7.09 -4.95
C MET A 101 7.38 6.33 -4.66
N MET A 102 8.33 6.39 -5.58
CA MET A 102 9.62 5.72 -5.41
C MET A 102 10.69 6.32 -6.34
N PRO A 103 11.98 6.17 -6.02
CA PRO A 103 13.06 6.49 -6.94
C PRO A 103 13.11 5.48 -8.10
N ASP A 104 13.76 5.86 -9.18
CA ASP A 104 13.91 5.08 -10.41
C ASP A 104 14.54 3.70 -10.18
N LEU A 105 15.52 3.60 -9.28
CA LEU A 105 16.13 2.32 -8.89
C LEU A 105 15.10 1.33 -8.32
N ALA A 106 14.14 1.82 -7.53
CA ALA A 106 13.10 0.97 -6.96
C ALA A 106 12.08 0.56 -8.03
N VAL A 107 11.82 1.43 -9.02
CA VAL A 107 11.01 1.07 -10.19
C VAL A 107 11.65 -0.09 -10.95
N GLU A 108 12.95 0.02 -11.27
CA GLU A 108 13.69 -1.02 -12.00
C GLU A 108 13.69 -2.37 -11.28
N LEU A 109 13.92 -2.36 -9.97
CA LEU A 109 14.07 -3.59 -9.18
C LEU A 109 12.73 -4.23 -8.78
N LEU A 110 11.69 -3.44 -8.49
CA LEU A 110 10.46 -3.92 -7.87
C LEU A 110 9.30 -4.01 -8.86
N MET A 111 9.17 -3.08 -9.79
CA MET A 111 7.97 -3.02 -10.62
C MET A 111 7.82 -4.18 -11.60
N PRO A 112 8.84 -4.68 -12.29
CA PRO A 112 8.67 -5.81 -13.19
C PRO A 112 8.14 -7.07 -12.48
N PRO A 113 8.73 -7.57 -11.38
CA PRO A 113 8.20 -8.74 -10.67
C PRO A 113 6.86 -8.46 -9.98
N LEU A 114 6.63 -7.25 -9.45
CA LEU A 114 5.35 -6.87 -8.87
C LEU A 114 4.24 -6.89 -9.91
N MET A 115 4.46 -6.25 -11.07
CA MET A 115 3.46 -6.17 -12.13
C MET A 115 3.14 -7.54 -12.73
N ALA A 116 4.10 -8.47 -12.81
CA ALA A 116 3.81 -9.84 -13.20
C ALA A 116 2.77 -10.51 -12.29
N LYS A 117 2.85 -10.27 -10.96
CA LYS A 117 1.88 -10.77 -9.99
C LYS A 117 0.54 -10.03 -10.07
N VAL A 118 0.60 -8.69 -10.15
CA VAL A 118 -0.60 -7.84 -10.21
C VAL A 118 -1.44 -8.14 -11.45
N THR A 119 -0.83 -8.20 -12.62
CA THR A 119 -1.58 -8.47 -13.87
C THR A 119 -2.22 -9.84 -13.90
N GLN A 120 -1.63 -10.82 -13.23
CA GLN A 120 -2.22 -12.15 -13.10
C GLN A 120 -3.41 -12.20 -12.12
N ALA A 121 -3.28 -11.51 -10.96
CA ALA A 121 -4.27 -11.59 -9.88
C ALA A 121 -5.37 -10.54 -10.00
N ALA A 122 -5.10 -9.41 -10.65
CA ALA A 122 -5.93 -8.21 -10.66
C ALA A 122 -5.78 -7.43 -11.98
N PRO A 123 -6.29 -7.94 -13.10
CA PRO A 123 -6.03 -7.41 -14.44
C PRO A 123 -6.53 -5.98 -14.67
N ASN A 124 -7.52 -5.53 -13.89
CA ASN A 124 -8.12 -4.20 -14.04
C ASN A 124 -7.53 -3.15 -13.09
N ILE A 125 -6.62 -3.54 -12.19
CA ILE A 125 -5.96 -2.61 -11.27
C ILE A 125 -4.93 -1.78 -12.05
N ARG A 126 -4.93 -0.47 -11.76
CA ARG A 126 -3.93 0.47 -12.27
C ARG A 126 -2.95 0.87 -11.18
N ILE A 127 -1.66 0.87 -11.49
CA ILE A 127 -0.60 1.40 -10.63
C ILE A 127 0.04 2.60 -11.30
N ASP A 128 -0.04 3.77 -10.65
CA ASP A 128 0.64 5.00 -11.06
C ASP A 128 1.90 5.18 -10.21
N VAL A 129 3.06 5.16 -10.85
CA VAL A 129 4.32 5.47 -10.19
C VAL A 129 4.64 6.95 -10.38
N VAL A 130 4.87 7.64 -9.27
CA VAL A 130 5.32 9.03 -9.28
C VAL A 130 6.76 9.11 -8.78
N PRO A 131 7.60 9.99 -9.36
CA PRO A 131 8.98 10.14 -8.97
C PRO A 131 9.11 10.56 -7.50
N TRP A 132 10.17 10.12 -6.83
CA TRP A 132 10.56 10.62 -5.52
C TRP A 132 10.72 12.14 -5.53
N ARG A 133 10.20 12.82 -4.50
CA ARG A 133 10.21 14.29 -4.37
C ARG A 133 10.84 14.80 -3.08
N GLY A 134 11.50 13.92 -2.34
CA GLY A 134 12.09 14.24 -1.05
C GLY A 134 11.14 14.10 0.14
N PRO A 135 11.67 14.11 1.37
CA PRO A 135 10.90 13.86 2.60
C PRO A 135 9.85 14.95 2.92
N ALA A 136 10.01 16.16 2.41
CA ALA A 136 9.07 17.27 2.65
C ALA A 136 7.64 16.97 2.16
N ILE A 137 7.48 16.04 1.22
CA ILE A 137 6.16 15.67 0.68
C ILE A 137 5.24 15.01 1.72
N PHE A 138 5.80 14.39 2.76
CA PHE A 138 5.00 13.72 3.80
C PHE A 138 4.19 14.71 4.66
N HIS A 139 4.45 16.01 4.56
CA HIS A 139 3.71 17.09 5.23
C HIS A 139 2.68 17.77 4.31
N ALA A 140 2.72 17.48 3.01
CA ALA A 140 1.88 18.15 2.03
C ALA A 140 0.53 17.43 1.84
N GLU A 141 -0.45 18.17 1.31
CA GLU A 141 -1.73 17.62 0.86
C GLU A 141 -1.55 16.47 -0.15
N PHE A 142 -0.47 16.53 -0.93
CA PHE A 142 -0.07 15.47 -1.85
C PHE A 142 0.14 14.11 -1.18
N ALA A 143 0.63 14.07 0.08
CA ALA A 143 0.76 12.82 0.84
C ALA A 143 -0.60 12.09 1.01
N ARG A 144 -1.71 12.83 0.99
CA ARG A 144 -3.06 12.26 1.07
C ARG A 144 -3.45 11.46 -0.17
N THR A 145 -2.80 11.70 -1.30
CA THR A 145 -3.08 11.03 -2.57
C THR A 145 -2.15 9.84 -2.85
N ILE A 146 -1.20 9.56 -1.97
CA ILE A 146 -0.23 8.47 -2.11
C ILE A 146 -0.68 7.27 -1.28
N ASP A 147 -0.65 6.08 -1.88
CA ASP A 147 -0.96 4.82 -1.21
C ASP A 147 0.28 4.15 -0.62
N MET A 148 1.44 4.34 -1.24
CA MET A 148 2.69 3.73 -0.80
C MET A 148 3.90 4.57 -1.23
N VAL A 149 4.93 4.58 -0.39
CA VAL A 149 6.24 5.18 -0.72
C VAL A 149 7.32 4.15 -0.48
N ILE A 150 8.26 4.04 -1.41
CA ILE A 150 9.49 3.25 -1.24
C ILE A 150 10.65 4.23 -1.11
N SER A 151 11.37 4.14 0.00
CA SER A 151 12.52 5.01 0.28
C SER A 151 13.37 4.44 1.40
N ILE A 152 14.55 5.01 1.56
CA ILE A 152 15.39 4.88 2.75
C ILE A 152 14.87 5.85 3.83
N GLY A 153 15.31 5.66 5.07
CA GLY A 153 15.20 6.64 6.13
C GLY A 153 14.23 6.31 7.25
N ASN A 154 14.02 7.31 8.11
CA ASN A 154 13.25 7.17 9.33
C ASN A 154 11.74 7.23 9.11
N ALA A 155 10.98 6.93 10.16
CA ALA A 155 9.53 7.00 10.13
C ALA A 155 9.03 8.42 9.85
N PHE A 156 7.99 8.54 9.01
CA PHE A 156 7.30 9.80 8.74
C PHE A 156 5.99 9.86 9.54
N LYS A 157 5.66 11.03 10.06
CA LYS A 157 4.42 11.23 10.82
C LYS A 157 3.20 10.88 9.96
N GLY A 158 2.31 10.05 10.49
CA GLY A 158 1.10 9.60 9.78
C GLY A 158 1.33 8.45 8.79
N PHE A 159 2.54 7.87 8.79
CA PHE A 159 2.86 6.68 8.01
C PHE A 159 3.40 5.56 8.90
N HIS A 160 3.03 4.35 8.58
CA HIS A 160 3.71 3.13 9.03
C HIS A 160 4.86 2.81 8.09
N ARG A 161 5.89 2.16 8.62
CA ARG A 161 6.98 1.66 7.77
C ARG A 161 7.19 0.17 7.98
N GLN A 162 7.65 -0.50 6.94
CA GLN A 162 8.00 -1.90 6.96
C GLN A 162 9.24 -2.12 6.10
N LEU A 163 10.22 -2.85 6.63
CA LEU A 163 11.44 -3.20 5.88
C LEU A 163 11.04 -4.02 4.65
N LEU A 164 11.55 -3.62 3.50
CA LEU A 164 11.24 -4.24 2.22
C LEU A 164 12.39 -5.12 1.73
N TYR A 165 13.59 -4.55 1.65
CA TYR A 165 14.84 -5.27 1.34
C TYR A 165 16.04 -4.47 1.82
N THR A 166 17.22 -5.11 1.82
CA THR A 166 18.47 -4.44 2.11
C THR A 166 19.37 -4.42 0.87
N ASP A 167 20.19 -3.40 0.73
CA ASP A 167 21.21 -3.29 -0.32
C ASP A 167 22.54 -2.76 0.27
N SER A 168 23.52 -2.61 -0.56
CA SER A 168 24.79 -1.94 -0.26
C SER A 168 25.29 -1.30 -1.54
N ASP A 169 26.01 -0.19 -1.41
CA ASP A 169 26.54 0.49 -2.57
C ASP A 169 27.83 -0.17 -3.10
N ALA A 170 28.06 -0.01 -4.39
CA ALA A 170 29.25 -0.46 -5.07
C ALA A 170 29.64 0.51 -6.19
N LEU A 171 30.86 0.38 -6.70
CA LEU A 171 31.29 1.15 -7.88
C LEU A 171 30.85 0.42 -9.15
N ALA A 172 30.13 1.13 -10.00
CA ALA A 172 29.85 0.71 -11.38
C ALA A 172 30.86 1.35 -12.32
N VAL A 173 31.38 0.53 -13.24
CA VAL A 173 32.27 0.97 -14.32
C VAL A 173 31.90 0.22 -15.59
N ARG A 174 32.20 0.77 -16.77
CA ARG A 174 32.10 -0.01 -18.01
C ARG A 174 33.07 -1.19 -18.03
N ARG A 175 32.74 -2.25 -18.72
CA ARG A 175 33.71 -3.34 -18.95
C ARG A 175 34.94 -2.81 -19.68
N GLY A 176 36.11 -3.23 -19.25
CA GLY A 176 37.39 -2.73 -19.78
C GLY A 176 37.75 -1.30 -19.36
N HIS A 177 37.16 -0.81 -18.23
CA HIS A 177 37.54 0.48 -17.67
C HIS A 177 39.04 0.53 -17.32
N PRO A 178 39.75 1.63 -17.68
CA PRO A 178 41.24 1.66 -17.54
C PRO A 178 41.73 1.55 -16.10
N LEU A 179 40.95 2.02 -15.13
CA LEU A 179 41.27 1.86 -13.70
C LEU A 179 40.76 0.52 -13.14
N GLY A 180 39.66 -0.03 -13.67
CA GLY A 180 39.16 -1.36 -13.35
C GLY A 180 39.20 -1.69 -11.83
N ALA A 181 39.71 -2.87 -11.49
CA ALA A 181 39.84 -3.33 -10.12
C ALA A 181 40.79 -2.48 -9.24
N ARG A 182 41.58 -1.58 -9.81
CA ARG A 182 42.44 -0.66 -9.06
C ARG A 182 41.64 0.37 -8.27
N LEU A 183 40.38 0.64 -8.65
CA LEU A 183 39.46 1.51 -7.92
C LEU A 183 39.16 1.06 -6.49
N LYS A 184 39.48 -0.18 -6.12
CA LYS A 184 39.40 -0.64 -4.73
C LYS A 184 40.41 0.03 -3.80
N THR A 185 41.42 0.75 -4.32
CA THR A 185 42.35 1.53 -3.52
C THR A 185 41.87 2.98 -3.42
N ARG A 186 42.03 3.57 -2.23
CA ARG A 186 41.54 4.92 -1.92
C ARG A 186 42.08 5.99 -2.89
N ASP A 187 43.41 5.96 -3.15
CA ASP A 187 44.04 6.97 -4.00
C ASP A 187 43.51 6.93 -5.44
N VAL A 188 43.36 5.72 -6.01
CA VAL A 188 42.81 5.57 -7.35
C VAL A 188 41.36 5.96 -7.42
N PHE A 189 40.57 5.67 -6.38
CA PHE A 189 39.18 6.10 -6.26
C PHE A 189 39.07 7.66 -6.23
N LEU A 190 39.94 8.33 -5.46
CA LEU A 190 39.95 9.78 -5.37
C LEU A 190 40.41 10.49 -6.66
N GLN A 191 41.29 9.87 -7.42
CA GLN A 191 41.75 10.39 -8.71
C GLN A 191 40.75 10.15 -9.85
N ALA A 192 39.85 9.19 -9.71
CA ALA A 192 38.82 8.89 -10.69
C ALA A 192 37.84 10.05 -10.83
N ARG A 193 37.19 10.13 -11.99
CA ARG A 193 36.10 11.07 -12.23
C ARG A 193 34.77 10.36 -12.00
N HIS A 194 33.91 10.96 -11.17
CA HIS A 194 32.68 10.33 -10.74
C HIS A 194 31.43 10.97 -11.32
N VAL A 195 30.37 10.17 -11.44
CA VAL A 195 29.00 10.63 -11.60
C VAL A 195 28.37 10.66 -10.21
N ALA A 196 27.79 11.77 -9.81
CA ALA A 196 26.98 11.92 -8.62
C ALA A 196 25.50 11.83 -8.98
N VAL A 197 24.68 11.28 -8.07
CA VAL A 197 23.23 11.18 -8.24
C VAL A 197 22.54 12.04 -7.20
N ILE A 198 21.92 13.14 -7.65
CA ILE A 198 21.14 14.02 -6.79
C ILE A 198 19.67 13.89 -7.15
N LEU A 199 18.96 13.07 -6.39
CA LEU A 199 17.52 12.88 -6.60
C LEU A 199 16.75 14.17 -6.29
N ARG A 200 15.60 14.31 -6.93
CA ARG A 200 14.74 15.47 -6.71
C ARG A 200 14.39 15.62 -5.22
N GLY A 201 14.59 16.83 -4.67
CA GLY A 201 14.35 17.15 -3.27
C GLY A 201 15.51 16.80 -2.33
N GLN A 202 16.66 16.43 -2.89
CA GLN A 202 17.93 16.32 -2.19
C GLN A 202 18.81 17.53 -2.53
N ALA A 203 19.62 17.95 -1.57
CA ALA A 203 20.59 19.05 -1.78
C ALA A 203 21.89 18.53 -2.41
N GLU A 204 22.23 17.26 -2.17
CA GLU A 204 23.46 16.62 -2.61
C GLU A 204 23.32 15.09 -2.72
N ASP A 205 24.30 14.44 -3.30
CA ASP A 205 24.42 12.97 -3.36
C ASP A 205 24.63 12.41 -1.94
N LEU A 206 23.91 11.35 -1.58
CA LEU A 206 24.02 10.71 -0.27
C LEU A 206 25.43 10.15 -0.02
N ILE A 207 26.10 9.66 -1.06
CA ILE A 207 27.48 9.18 -0.96
C ILE A 207 28.44 10.36 -0.67
N ASP A 208 28.21 11.54 -1.26
CA ASP A 208 29.06 12.71 -1.01
C ASP A 208 28.85 13.23 0.43
N THR A 209 27.63 13.21 0.93
CA THR A 209 27.34 13.52 2.35
C THR A 209 28.11 12.56 3.27
N TRP A 210 27.99 11.25 3.03
CA TRP A 210 28.67 10.23 3.83
C TRP A 210 30.21 10.31 3.73
N LEU A 211 30.78 10.59 2.55
CA LEU A 211 32.22 10.77 2.36
C LEU A 211 32.73 11.99 3.10
N ARG A 212 31.98 13.10 3.07
CA ARG A 212 32.33 14.35 3.77
C ARG A 212 32.40 14.18 5.28
N GLU A 213 31.51 13.39 5.86
CA GLU A 213 31.58 13.05 7.30
C GLU A 213 32.89 12.35 7.69
N LYS A 214 33.57 11.74 6.70
CA LYS A 214 34.88 11.08 6.85
C LYS A 214 36.06 11.95 6.39
N GLY A 215 35.81 13.23 6.07
CA GLY A 215 36.82 14.15 5.56
C GLY A 215 37.32 13.77 4.17
N ILE A 216 36.46 13.18 3.33
CA ILE A 216 36.81 12.70 1.99
C ILE A 216 35.95 13.42 0.97
N GLU A 217 36.57 13.88 -0.11
CA GLU A 217 35.89 14.44 -1.28
C GLU A 217 36.33 13.67 -2.53
N ARG A 218 35.39 13.30 -3.37
CA ARG A 218 35.64 12.68 -4.68
C ARG A 218 35.49 13.71 -5.81
N ARG A 219 36.16 13.47 -6.91
CA ARG A 219 36.13 14.37 -8.07
C ARG A 219 34.86 14.14 -8.90
N ILE A 220 33.83 14.96 -8.70
CA ILE A 220 32.59 14.91 -9.49
C ILE A 220 32.81 15.54 -10.86
N ALA A 221 32.50 14.79 -11.91
CA ALA A 221 32.56 15.22 -13.31
C ALA A 221 31.17 15.47 -13.92
N LEU A 222 30.15 14.80 -13.37
CA LEU A 222 28.78 14.90 -13.84
C LEU A 222 27.83 14.69 -12.65
N VAL A 223 26.73 15.43 -12.64
CA VAL A 223 25.59 15.24 -11.74
C VAL A 223 24.36 14.89 -12.59
N VAL A 224 23.63 13.85 -12.18
CA VAL A 224 22.38 13.42 -12.81
C VAL A 224 21.27 13.22 -11.77
N PRO A 225 19.98 13.35 -12.14
CA PRO A 225 18.87 13.19 -11.21
C PRO A 225 18.36 11.75 -11.06
N SER A 226 19.07 10.75 -11.61
CA SER A 226 18.59 9.37 -11.75
C SER A 226 19.77 8.39 -11.66
N TYR A 227 19.57 7.31 -10.90
CA TYR A 227 20.54 6.20 -10.81
C TYR A 227 20.69 5.46 -12.14
N ILE A 228 19.59 5.30 -12.88
CA ILE A 228 19.59 4.64 -14.19
C ILE A 228 20.38 5.47 -15.19
N GLU A 229 20.19 6.80 -15.22
CA GLU A 229 20.97 7.70 -16.06
C GLU A 229 22.47 7.64 -15.73
N ALA A 230 22.82 7.63 -14.43
CA ALA A 230 24.21 7.47 -14.00
C ALA A 230 24.84 6.21 -14.60
N LEU A 231 24.16 5.07 -14.56
CA LEU A 231 24.64 3.81 -15.12
C LEU A 231 24.74 3.85 -16.66
N HIS A 232 23.81 4.48 -17.33
CA HIS A 232 23.88 4.66 -18.80
C HIS A 232 25.08 5.51 -19.24
N VAL A 233 25.40 6.59 -18.51
CA VAL A 233 26.59 7.41 -18.77
C VAL A 233 27.86 6.61 -18.47
N THR A 234 27.90 5.95 -17.33
CA THR A 234 29.04 5.11 -16.89
C THR A 234 29.35 4.01 -17.91
N ALA A 235 28.33 3.40 -18.50
CA ALA A 235 28.47 2.35 -19.50
C ALA A 235 29.22 2.79 -20.78
N ARG A 236 29.23 4.10 -21.09
CA ARG A 236 29.78 4.67 -22.33
C ARG A 236 30.96 5.61 -22.12
N THR A 237 31.43 5.73 -20.86
CA THR A 237 32.52 6.66 -20.49
C THR A 237 33.47 6.02 -19.50
N ASP A 238 34.57 6.72 -19.19
CA ASP A 238 35.48 6.34 -18.08
C ASP A 238 35.08 7.01 -16.75
N LEU A 239 33.81 7.37 -16.60
CA LEU A 239 33.28 7.84 -15.33
C LEU A 239 32.89 6.65 -14.43
N VAL A 240 32.98 6.88 -13.12
CA VAL A 240 32.65 5.89 -12.09
C VAL A 240 31.36 6.32 -11.40
N ALA A 241 30.36 5.44 -11.30
CA ALA A 241 29.19 5.69 -10.47
C ALA A 241 29.29 4.87 -9.17
N PHE A 242 28.95 5.50 -8.03
CA PHE A 242 28.85 4.82 -6.75
C PHE A 242 27.38 4.72 -6.39
N VAL A 243 26.78 3.53 -6.59
CA VAL A 243 25.35 3.32 -6.62
C VAL A 243 24.96 1.95 -6.04
N PRO A 244 23.69 1.70 -5.71
CA PRO A 244 23.23 0.43 -5.18
C PRO A 244 23.64 -0.78 -6.03
N ARG A 245 24.20 -1.77 -5.37
CA ARG A 245 24.77 -2.99 -6.00
C ARG A 245 23.73 -3.79 -6.78
N ARG A 246 22.49 -3.88 -6.26
CA ARG A 246 21.40 -4.61 -6.93
C ARG A 246 21.06 -3.99 -8.27
N LEU A 247 21.07 -2.65 -8.34
CA LEU A 247 20.80 -1.96 -9.59
C LEU A 247 21.91 -2.22 -10.63
N ILE A 248 23.18 -2.19 -10.19
CA ILE A 248 24.29 -2.57 -11.08
C ILE A 248 24.08 -3.99 -11.60
N ALA A 249 23.76 -4.94 -10.71
CA ALA A 249 23.57 -6.34 -11.09
C ALA A 249 22.41 -6.53 -12.09
N ALA A 250 21.30 -5.84 -11.89
CA ALA A 250 20.14 -5.90 -12.78
C ALA A 250 20.48 -5.43 -14.20
N LEU A 251 21.27 -4.36 -14.32
CA LEU A 251 21.61 -3.73 -15.61
C LEU A 251 22.98 -4.16 -16.17
N ALA A 252 23.77 -4.92 -15.42
CA ALA A 252 25.17 -5.25 -15.76
C ALA A 252 25.33 -5.89 -17.14
N ARG A 253 24.44 -6.82 -17.50
CA ARG A 253 24.51 -7.50 -18.80
C ARG A 253 24.08 -6.58 -19.94
N GLN A 254 22.98 -5.85 -19.77
CA GLN A 254 22.41 -4.97 -20.79
C GLN A 254 23.35 -3.79 -21.10
N LEU A 255 23.95 -3.21 -20.07
CA LEU A 255 24.81 -2.03 -20.18
C LEU A 255 26.31 -2.38 -20.26
N SER A 256 26.68 -3.67 -20.23
CA SER A 256 28.08 -4.09 -20.20
C SER A 256 28.88 -3.45 -19.05
N LEU A 257 28.29 -3.43 -17.87
CA LEU A 257 28.91 -2.90 -16.66
C LEU A 257 29.69 -3.97 -15.90
N ALA A 258 30.67 -3.53 -15.13
CA ALA A 258 31.38 -4.31 -14.13
C ALA A 258 31.20 -3.63 -12.75
N THR A 259 31.07 -4.47 -11.71
CA THR A 259 30.98 -4.03 -10.32
C THR A 259 32.36 -4.08 -9.70
N VAL A 260 32.76 -3.02 -9.00
CA VAL A 260 34.02 -2.97 -8.23
C VAL A 260 33.66 -2.66 -6.76
N THR A 261 34.33 -3.36 -5.85
CA THR A 261 34.20 -3.08 -4.41
C THR A 261 34.81 -1.72 -4.11
N PRO A 262 34.10 -0.81 -3.43
CA PRO A 262 34.63 0.49 -3.08
C PRO A 262 35.75 0.35 -2.03
N PRO A 263 36.68 1.32 -1.95
CA PRO A 263 37.76 1.31 -0.95
C PRO A 263 37.24 1.57 0.47
N LEU A 264 36.05 2.08 0.59
CA LEU A 264 35.36 2.38 1.85
C LEU A 264 33.95 1.78 1.75
N ASP A 265 33.53 1.11 2.80
CA ASP A 265 32.20 0.51 2.89
C ASP A 265 31.19 1.50 3.49
N PRO A 266 30.18 1.96 2.76
CA PRO A 266 29.14 2.83 3.30
C PRO A 266 28.15 2.10 4.23
N GLY A 267 28.22 0.76 4.27
CA GLY A 267 27.33 -0.05 5.07
C GLY A 267 26.17 -0.66 4.28
N ILE A 268 25.12 -0.94 5.00
CA ILE A 268 23.88 -1.52 4.46
C ILE A 268 22.79 -0.46 4.44
N ASP A 269 22.19 -0.30 3.28
CA ASP A 269 21.00 0.52 3.10
C ASP A 269 19.75 -0.32 3.30
N GLU A 270 18.87 0.14 4.17
CA GLU A 270 17.56 -0.44 4.42
C GLU A 270 16.50 0.28 3.60
N GLN A 271 15.88 -0.43 2.69
CA GLN A 271 14.79 0.09 1.87
C GLN A 271 13.46 -0.26 2.53
N TYR A 272 12.65 0.75 2.79
CA TYR A 272 11.37 0.61 3.47
C TYR A 272 10.21 0.90 2.54
N MET A 273 9.13 0.18 2.78
CA MET A 273 7.80 0.53 2.32
C MET A 273 7.11 1.35 3.40
N PHE A 274 6.65 2.55 3.03
CA PHE A 274 5.83 3.41 3.87
C PHE A 274 4.41 3.44 3.32
N TYR A 275 3.43 3.37 4.21
CA TYR A 275 2.02 3.49 3.87
C TYR A 275 1.27 4.32 4.90
N PRO A 276 0.27 5.13 4.48
CA PRO A 276 -0.42 6.04 5.40
C PRO A 276 -1.24 5.28 6.43
N THR A 277 -1.32 5.82 7.66
CA THR A 277 -2.08 5.22 8.77
C THR A 277 -3.54 4.97 8.39
N ARG A 278 -4.16 5.84 7.58
CA ARG A 278 -5.54 5.65 7.08
C ARG A 278 -5.73 4.37 6.26
N ALA A 279 -4.67 3.85 5.66
CA ALA A 279 -4.70 2.65 4.82
C ALA A 279 -4.30 1.38 5.58
N GLN A 280 -4.08 1.46 6.90
CA GLN A 280 -3.61 0.33 7.69
C GLN A 280 -4.56 -0.86 7.62
N MET A 281 -5.87 -0.61 7.73
CA MET A 281 -6.93 -1.63 7.71
C MET A 281 -7.66 -1.72 6.36
N ASP A 282 -7.25 -0.92 5.36
CA ASP A 282 -7.83 -0.98 4.03
C ASP A 282 -7.44 -2.28 3.32
N PRO A 283 -8.40 -3.15 2.96
CA PRO A 283 -8.11 -4.47 2.42
C PRO A 283 -7.33 -4.43 1.10
N GLY A 284 -7.59 -3.46 0.22
CA GLY A 284 -6.84 -3.29 -1.03
C GLY A 284 -5.39 -2.85 -0.78
N SER A 285 -5.16 -1.97 0.20
CA SER A 285 -3.80 -1.60 0.62
C SER A 285 -3.06 -2.78 1.24
N ILE A 286 -3.74 -3.61 2.06
CA ILE A 286 -3.16 -4.82 2.65
C ILE A 286 -2.73 -5.78 1.55
N TRP A 287 -3.59 -6.01 0.55
CA TRP A 287 -3.29 -6.87 -0.60
C TRP A 287 -2.05 -6.39 -1.36
N LEU A 288 -1.98 -5.12 -1.74
CA LEU A 288 -0.83 -4.58 -2.47
C LEU A 288 0.46 -4.62 -1.65
N ARG A 289 0.40 -4.30 -0.34
CA ARG A 289 1.54 -4.38 0.57
C ARG A 289 2.08 -5.80 0.71
N THR A 290 1.19 -6.79 0.74
CA THR A 290 1.58 -8.21 0.80
C THR A 290 2.38 -8.58 -0.43
N LEU A 291 1.90 -8.26 -1.64
CA LEU A 291 2.63 -8.51 -2.88
C LEU A 291 3.97 -7.76 -2.94
N MET A 292 4.01 -6.51 -2.48
CA MET A 292 5.23 -5.73 -2.44
C MET A 292 6.27 -6.35 -1.49
N LEU A 293 5.87 -6.82 -0.32
CA LEU A 293 6.74 -7.51 0.63
C LEU A 293 7.27 -8.85 0.10
N GLU A 294 6.43 -9.61 -0.58
CA GLU A 294 6.86 -10.83 -1.25
C GLU A 294 7.92 -10.52 -2.31
N THR A 295 7.69 -9.47 -3.10
CA THR A 295 8.65 -9.00 -4.12
C THR A 295 9.98 -8.58 -3.49
N GLY A 296 9.96 -7.83 -2.39
CA GLY A 296 11.17 -7.46 -1.66
C GLY A 296 11.94 -8.67 -1.11
N ARG A 297 11.23 -9.66 -0.56
CA ARG A 297 11.83 -10.91 -0.07
C ARG A 297 12.47 -11.74 -1.18
N GLU A 298 11.90 -11.74 -2.37
CA GLU A 298 12.47 -12.42 -3.55
C GLU A 298 13.79 -11.76 -3.97
N LEU A 299 13.86 -10.43 -3.94
CA LEU A 299 15.11 -9.70 -4.15
C LEU A 299 16.19 -10.11 -3.13
N ASP A 300 15.83 -10.26 -1.85
CA ASP A 300 16.80 -10.66 -0.83
C ASP A 300 17.28 -12.11 -0.96
N ARG A 301 16.42 -13.03 -1.42
CA ARG A 301 16.83 -14.43 -1.68
C ARG A 301 17.79 -14.56 -2.85
N GLY A 302 17.62 -13.77 -3.90
CA GLY A 302 18.54 -13.75 -5.05
C GLY A 302 19.98 -13.34 -4.73
N ARG A 303 20.27 -12.84 -3.51
CA ARG A 303 21.63 -12.52 -3.02
C ARG A 303 22.38 -13.75 -2.49
N ARG A 304 21.69 -14.85 -2.15
CA ARG A 304 22.28 -16.03 -1.49
C ARG A 304 22.74 -17.12 -2.48
N ASN A 305 22.44 -16.95 -3.75
CA ASN A 305 22.93 -17.79 -4.86
C ASN A 305 23.90 -17.02 -5.75
#